data_678fe44e8a3224c5979747e7153e74a9
#
_entry.id   678fe44e8a3224c5979747e7153e74a9
#
_cell.length_a   1.000
_cell.length_b   1.000
_cell.length_c   1.000
_cell.angle_alpha   90.00
_cell.angle_beta   90.00
_cell.angle_gamma   90.00
#
_symmetry.space_group_name_H-M   'P 1'
#
loop_
_entity.id
_entity.type
_entity.pdbx_description
1 polymer ?
#
loop_
_entity_poly.entity_id
_entity_poly.type
_entity_poly.pdbx_seq_one_letter_code
_entity_poly.pdbx_strand_id
1 'polypeptide(L)'
;MKPRHTAALLLVGWYLLIPPVFSPMGEHHRSFNDLTAPINKWDIWGKFDSRASCEKEKEKLRSQAPPRIKFATEHPDEDPNGNILAVSQASQVADCVSSEDPRLRPQ
;
A
#
# COMPACT_ATOMS: atom_id res chain seq x y z
N MET A 1 13.28 32.03 -13.61
CA MET A 1 13.21 30.95 -14.05
C MET A 1 13.82 29.91 -13.37
N LYS A 2 14.81 30.07 -12.77
CA LYS A 2 15.49 29.07 -12.04
C LYS A 2 14.71 28.54 -10.88
N PRO A 3 13.95 29.36 -10.13
CA PRO A 3 13.12 28.82 -9.05
C PRO A 3 12.17 27.73 -9.51
N ARG A 4 11.74 27.82 -10.76
CA ARG A 4 10.83 26.85 -11.28
C ARG A 4 11.47 25.47 -11.38
N HIS A 5 12.73 25.40 -11.80
CA HIS A 5 13.43 24.14 -11.88
C HIS A 5 13.66 23.56 -10.48
N THR A 6 14.02 24.41 -9.55
CA THR A 6 14.21 23.96 -8.18
C THR A 6 12.92 23.40 -7.60
N ALA A 7 11.80 24.07 -7.86
CA ALA A 7 10.52 23.60 -7.40
C ALA A 7 10.16 22.24 -8.00
N ALA A 8 10.48 22.04 -9.28
CA ALA A 8 10.21 20.75 -9.92
C ALA A 8 10.98 19.63 -9.26
N LEU A 9 12.24 19.87 -8.89
CA LEU A 9 13.03 18.86 -8.21
C LEU A 9 12.49 18.57 -6.81
N LEU A 10 11.93 19.58 -6.15
CA LEU A 10 11.36 19.40 -4.84
C LEU A 10 10.01 18.69 -4.88
N LEU A 11 9.44 18.53 -6.08
CA LEU A 11 8.18 17.84 -6.23
C LEU A 11 8.34 16.32 -6.35
N VAL A 12 9.58 15.83 -6.37
CA VAL A 12 9.81 14.39 -6.33
C VAL A 12 9.29 13.88 -4.99
N GLY A 13 8.32 13.03 -5.06
CA GLY A 13 7.67 12.51 -3.86
C GLY A 13 7.92 11.03 -3.67
N TRP A 14 7.30 10.51 -2.64
CA TRP A 14 7.40 9.09 -2.30
C TRP A 14 6.01 8.52 -2.12
N TYR A 15 5.79 7.35 -2.69
CA TYR A 15 4.53 6.63 -2.54
C TYR A 15 4.75 5.45 -1.60
N LEU A 16 3.84 5.31 -0.66
CA LEU A 16 3.75 4.07 0.13
C LEU A 16 2.75 3.18 -0.60
N LEU A 17 3.24 2.07 -1.10
CA LEU A 17 2.47 1.16 -1.93
C LEU A 17 2.22 -0.16 -1.22
N ILE A 18 1.07 -0.75 -1.48
CA ILE A 18 0.77 -2.10 -1.04
C ILE A 18 0.29 -2.91 -2.26
N PRO A 19 0.49 -4.23 -2.27
CA PRO A 19 -0.07 -5.07 -3.31
C PRO A 19 -1.56 -4.83 -3.47
N PRO A 20 -2.11 -4.95 -4.68
CA PRO A 20 -3.51 -4.62 -4.88
C PRO A 20 -4.43 -5.54 -4.09
N VAL A 21 -5.49 -4.94 -3.52
CA VAL A 21 -6.52 -5.65 -2.80
C VAL A 21 -7.81 -5.51 -3.59
N PHE A 22 -8.45 -6.62 -3.83
CA PHE A 22 -9.70 -6.67 -4.59
C PHE A 22 -10.83 -7.06 -3.66
N SER A 23 -11.92 -6.30 -3.73
CA SER A 23 -13.11 -6.54 -2.91
C SER A 23 -14.30 -6.75 -3.84
N PRO A 24 -14.44 -7.97 -4.40
CA PRO A 24 -15.55 -8.24 -5.31
C PRO A 24 -16.90 -8.05 -4.62
N MET A 25 -17.89 -7.62 -5.39
CA MET A 25 -19.22 -7.45 -4.85
C MET A 25 -19.94 -8.80 -4.85
N GLY A 26 -20.82 -9.00 -3.86
CA GLY A 26 -21.60 -10.22 -3.77
C GLY A 26 -21.43 -10.90 -2.42
N GLU A 27 -22.47 -11.62 -2.00
CA GLU A 27 -22.50 -12.22 -0.67
C GLU A 27 -21.44 -13.29 -0.43
N HIS A 28 -21.07 -14.00 -1.48
CA HIS A 28 -20.15 -15.11 -1.32
C HIS A 28 -18.74 -14.80 -1.78
N HIS A 29 -18.46 -13.52 -2.05
CA HIS A 29 -17.15 -13.13 -2.53
C HIS A 29 -16.33 -12.57 -1.39
N ARG A 30 -15.09 -13.02 -1.28
CA ARG A 30 -14.17 -12.53 -0.27
C ARG A 30 -13.14 -11.63 -0.91
N SER A 31 -12.68 -10.65 -0.13
CA SER A 31 -11.57 -9.81 -0.55
C SER A 31 -10.30 -10.66 -0.62
N PHE A 32 -9.42 -10.30 -1.54
CA PHE A 32 -8.14 -10.98 -1.69
C PHE A 32 -7.08 -9.98 -2.14
N ASN A 33 -5.82 -10.35 -1.94
CA ASN A 33 -4.70 -9.52 -2.40
C ASN A 33 -3.91 -10.29 -3.45
N ASP A 34 -3.16 -9.55 -4.27
CA ASP A 34 -2.26 -10.14 -5.25
C ASP A 34 -0.84 -9.73 -4.92
N LEU A 35 -0.15 -10.57 -4.14
CA LEU A 35 1.21 -10.29 -3.70
C LEU A 35 2.22 -10.42 -4.83
N THR A 36 1.81 -10.97 -5.97
CA THR A 36 2.71 -11.18 -7.12
C THR A 36 2.55 -10.12 -8.19
N ALA A 37 1.63 -9.18 -8.01
CA ALA A 37 1.41 -8.12 -8.99
C ALA A 37 2.66 -7.25 -9.14
N PRO A 38 2.95 -6.76 -10.35
CA PRO A 38 4.07 -5.83 -10.53
C PRO A 38 3.79 -4.51 -9.81
N ILE A 39 4.86 -3.82 -9.44
CA ILE A 39 4.76 -2.63 -8.59
C ILE A 39 3.86 -1.55 -9.19
N ASN A 40 3.77 -1.46 -10.52
CA ASN A 40 2.91 -0.46 -11.16
C ASN A 40 1.43 -0.78 -11.04
N LYS A 41 1.09 -1.94 -10.49
CA LYS A 41 -0.30 -2.32 -10.21
C LYS A 41 -0.64 -2.22 -8.74
N TRP A 42 0.34 -1.87 -7.91
CA TRP A 42 0.10 -1.76 -6.47
C TRP A 42 -0.74 -0.53 -6.15
N ASP A 43 -1.49 -0.62 -5.06
CA ASP A 43 -2.33 0.49 -4.61
C ASP A 43 -1.51 1.51 -3.83
N ILE A 44 -1.82 2.78 -4.03
CA ILE A 44 -1.17 3.86 -3.29
C ILE A 44 -1.87 4.01 -1.95
N TRP A 45 -1.14 3.70 -0.87
CA TRP A 45 -1.65 3.87 0.48
C TRP A 45 -1.49 5.31 0.95
N GLY A 46 -0.40 5.95 0.54
CA GLY A 46 -0.14 7.33 0.91
C GLY A 46 0.94 7.96 0.06
N LYS A 47 1.00 9.28 0.10
CA LYS A 47 1.99 10.07 -0.61
C LYS A 47 2.73 10.94 0.38
N PHE A 48 4.05 11.05 0.22
CA PHE A 48 4.91 11.74 1.19
C PHE A 48 5.93 12.61 0.48
N ASP A 49 6.34 13.69 1.14
CA ASP A 49 7.31 14.61 0.59
C ASP A 49 8.75 14.11 0.70
N SER A 50 8.99 13.16 1.60
CA SER A 50 10.32 12.65 1.82
C SER A 50 10.29 11.14 2.03
N ARG A 51 11.44 10.52 1.74
CA ARG A 51 11.59 9.10 1.98
C ARG A 51 11.45 8.78 3.47
N ALA A 52 12.02 9.64 4.32
CA ALA A 52 11.97 9.41 5.76
C ALA A 52 10.53 9.35 6.29
N SER A 53 9.67 10.27 5.82
CA SER A 53 8.27 10.27 6.21
C SER A 53 7.55 9.02 5.73
N CYS A 54 7.85 8.60 4.50
CA CYS A 54 7.27 7.40 3.93
C CYS A 54 7.70 6.16 4.73
N GLU A 55 9.00 6.06 5.04
CA GLU A 55 9.53 4.90 5.79
C GLU A 55 8.93 4.81 7.19
N LYS A 56 8.69 5.96 7.81
CA LYS A 56 8.07 5.99 9.13
C LYS A 56 6.64 5.44 9.07
N GLU A 57 5.89 5.84 8.07
CA GLU A 57 4.52 5.36 7.92
C GLU A 57 4.51 3.89 7.50
N LYS A 58 5.46 3.49 6.67
CA LYS A 58 5.61 2.08 6.29
C LYS A 58 5.83 1.20 7.52
N GLU A 59 6.73 1.62 8.38
CA GLU A 59 7.03 0.87 9.59
C GLU A 59 5.80 0.73 10.47
N LYS A 60 5.05 1.81 10.63
CA LYS A 60 3.82 1.79 11.39
C LYS A 60 2.80 0.82 10.79
N LEU A 61 2.62 0.90 9.48
CA LEU A 61 1.67 0.05 8.79
C LEU A 61 2.05 -1.42 8.91
N ARG A 62 3.32 -1.74 8.70
CA ARG A 62 3.80 -3.12 8.79
C ARG A 62 3.71 -3.67 10.20
N SER A 63 3.95 -2.84 11.21
CA SER A 63 3.88 -3.28 12.59
C SER A 63 2.45 -3.54 13.06
N GLN A 64 1.49 -2.89 12.44
CA GLN A 64 0.07 -3.08 12.78
C GLN A 64 -0.53 -4.33 12.11
N ALA A 65 0.12 -4.86 11.09
CA ALA A 65 -0.44 -5.96 10.31
C ALA A 65 -0.59 -7.27 11.11
N PRO A 66 0.46 -7.76 11.84
CA PRO A 66 0.31 -9.02 12.56
C PRO A 66 -0.85 -9.06 13.55
N PRO A 67 -1.06 -8.06 14.43
CA PRO A 67 -2.20 -8.11 15.33
C PRO A 67 -3.54 -8.04 14.59
N ARG A 68 -3.60 -7.35 13.45
CA ARG A 68 -4.85 -7.30 12.67
C ARG A 68 -5.13 -8.62 11.99
N ILE A 69 -4.10 -9.30 11.50
CA ILE A 69 -4.26 -10.63 10.93
C ILE A 69 -4.76 -11.59 11.99
N LYS A 70 -4.18 -11.52 13.17
CA LYS A 70 -4.60 -12.38 14.28
C LYS A 70 -6.06 -12.11 14.63
N PHE A 71 -6.44 -10.83 14.74
CA PHE A 71 -7.81 -10.46 15.04
C PHE A 71 -8.78 -11.03 14.00
N ALA A 72 -8.49 -10.82 12.72
CA ALA A 72 -9.36 -11.28 11.64
C ALA A 72 -9.47 -12.79 11.61
N THR A 73 -8.39 -13.49 11.94
CA THR A 73 -8.36 -14.94 11.96
C THR A 73 -9.17 -15.51 13.13
N GLU A 74 -9.11 -14.84 14.29
CA GLU A 74 -9.80 -15.28 15.48
C GLU A 74 -11.25 -14.81 15.54
N HIS A 75 -11.60 -13.79 14.77
CA HIS A 75 -12.95 -13.22 14.77
C HIS A 75 -13.49 -13.10 13.34
N PRO A 76 -13.69 -14.24 12.66
CA PRO A 76 -14.11 -14.18 11.25
C PRO A 76 -15.46 -13.53 11.05
N ASP A 77 -16.31 -13.51 12.08
CA ASP A 77 -17.60 -12.84 12.01
C ASP A 77 -17.48 -11.32 12.00
N GLU A 78 -16.33 -10.79 12.43
CA GLU A 78 -16.08 -9.35 12.39
C GLU A 78 -15.28 -8.94 11.15
N ASP A 79 -14.96 -9.89 10.29
CA ASP A 79 -14.34 -9.66 8.99
C ASP A 79 -15.04 -10.54 7.95
N PRO A 80 -16.35 -10.35 7.77
CA PRO A 80 -17.14 -11.29 6.97
C PRO A 80 -16.70 -11.42 5.52
N ASN A 81 -16.15 -10.35 4.95
CA ASN A 81 -15.66 -10.37 3.57
C ASN A 81 -14.17 -10.62 3.47
N GLY A 82 -13.49 -10.83 4.59
CA GLY A 82 -12.05 -11.05 4.61
C GLY A 82 -11.24 -9.82 4.22
N ASN A 83 -11.84 -8.63 4.29
CA ASN A 83 -11.16 -7.41 3.89
C ASN A 83 -10.03 -7.02 4.84
N ILE A 84 -10.28 -7.15 6.15
CA ILE A 84 -9.25 -6.84 7.14
C ILE A 84 -8.04 -7.75 6.92
N LEU A 85 -8.30 -9.03 6.72
CA LEU A 85 -7.23 -10.00 6.49
C LEU A 85 -6.45 -9.68 5.22
N ALA A 86 -7.16 -9.45 4.10
CA ALA A 86 -6.51 -9.18 2.82
C ALA A 86 -5.65 -7.91 2.87
N VAL A 87 -6.19 -6.83 3.42
CA VAL A 87 -5.47 -5.56 3.53
C VAL A 87 -4.27 -5.70 4.47
N SER A 88 -4.44 -6.41 5.59
CA SER A 88 -3.36 -6.58 6.55
C SER A 88 -2.23 -7.42 5.98
N GLN A 89 -2.54 -8.45 5.21
CA GLN A 89 -1.51 -9.26 4.55
C GLN A 89 -0.74 -8.43 3.53
N ALA A 90 -1.45 -7.61 2.73
CA ALA A 90 -0.80 -6.72 1.78
C ALA A 90 0.07 -5.69 2.49
N SER A 91 -0.38 -5.20 3.65
CA SER A 91 0.35 -4.22 4.43
C SER A 91 1.69 -4.73 4.95
N GLN A 92 1.82 -6.03 5.14
CA GLN A 92 3.08 -6.61 5.62
C GLN A 92 4.23 -6.43 4.64
N VAL A 93 3.92 -6.27 3.37
CA VAL A 93 4.93 -6.10 2.33
C VAL A 93 4.90 -4.71 1.70
N ALA A 94 4.29 -3.76 2.41
CA ALA A 94 4.26 -2.36 1.96
C ALA A 94 5.67 -1.86 1.69
N ASP A 95 5.80 -1.01 0.68
CA ASP A 95 7.09 -0.47 0.31
C ASP A 95 7.01 0.99 -0.10
N CYS A 96 8.11 1.72 0.12
CA CYS A 96 8.22 3.11 -0.26
C CYS A 96 8.95 3.19 -1.59
N VAL A 97 8.31 3.84 -2.56
CA VAL A 97 8.82 3.92 -3.92
C VAL A 97 8.83 5.37 -4.36
N SER A 98 9.94 5.83 -4.94
CA SER A 98 10.02 7.18 -5.47
C SER A 98 9.01 7.38 -6.59
N SER A 99 8.40 8.57 -6.63
CA SER A 99 7.48 8.91 -7.71
C SER A 99 8.16 8.88 -9.09
N GLU A 100 9.50 8.90 -9.11
CA GLU A 100 10.28 8.84 -10.34
C GLU A 100 10.73 7.43 -10.70
N ASP A 101 10.35 6.43 -9.92
CA ASP A 101 10.79 5.06 -10.16
C ASP A 101 10.23 4.55 -11.49
N PRO A 102 11.10 4.09 -12.41
CA PRO A 102 10.64 3.64 -13.73
C PRO A 102 9.70 2.43 -13.66
N ARG A 103 9.72 1.67 -12.60
CA ARG A 103 8.82 0.52 -12.45
C ARG A 103 7.35 0.94 -12.33
N LEU A 104 7.09 2.22 -12.00
CA LEU A 104 5.73 2.71 -11.88
C LEU A 104 5.09 3.00 -13.23
N ARG A 105 5.88 3.02 -14.30
CA ARG A 105 5.35 3.30 -15.63
C ARG A 105 4.65 2.09 -16.20
N PRO A 106 3.57 2.29 -16.94
CA PRO A 106 2.91 1.16 -17.62
C PRO A 106 3.88 0.47 -18.59
N GLN A 107 3.76 -0.82 -18.65
CA GLN A 107 4.59 -1.62 -19.57
C GLN A 107 3.90 -1.76 -20.92
#